data_275bcb49deace7819c6431e7e5146d9b
#
_entry.id   275bcb49deace7819c6431e7e5146d9b
#
_cell.length_a   1.000
_cell.length_b   1.000
_cell.length_c   1.000
_cell.angle_alpha   90.00
_cell.angle_beta   90.00
_cell.angle_gamma   90.00
#
_symmetry.space_group_name_H-M   'P 1'
#
loop_
_entity.id
_entity.type
_entity.pdbx_description
1 polymer ?
#
loop_
_entity_poly.entity_id
_entity_poly.type
_entity_poly.pdbx_seq_one_letter_code
_entity_poly.pdbx_strand_id
1 'polypeptide(L)'
;LEGSEQELTKVVQAAKRHWSTALSMALAPPQKTVGRKKPRPEPAPARVVQVFGPDNTEKAAETLREMSSEKRTAGARILEQARAGDGCRTLPDAREASKNLEAKKLHFENLQQPIERLQTDLVLAQAMPAQEFRIAPILLLGEPGIGKTYLAGQLAQALGVPSEKISAGGAQGAFQLSGSHSTWTSAKPGAVINLLAQSASASPVLVVDEVDKIHEDKHAFLPVLLDLLDAGTAQRFRDEYFEMEFDASRIVIVLTANSIDKVPQPLLSRVEVFKVPAPEPAQRLRIMQKIMADLSEKTGHAIAFAPEAAERLADRMDVDLRQLDRMVRAAFAMALQAGDKVARLKTPGAIGPVGFSLRDWAPQQGQPC
;
A
#
# COMPACT_ATOMS: atom_id res chain seq x y z
N LEU A 1 25.02 9.51 41.38
CA LEU A 1 23.90 8.56 41.13
C LEU A 1 22.54 9.19 41.52
N GLU A 2 22.47 10.10 42.50
CA GLU A 2 21.20 10.77 42.89
C GLU A 2 20.65 11.78 41.88
N GLY A 3 21.48 12.34 40.99
CA GLY A 3 21.04 13.29 39.96
C GLY A 3 20.24 12.64 38.80
N SER A 4 20.49 11.38 38.50
CA SER A 4 19.84 10.71 37.36
C SER A 4 18.41 10.23 37.68
N GLU A 5 18.13 9.87 38.93
CA GLU A 5 16.79 9.49 39.37
C GLU A 5 15.81 10.65 39.42
N GLN A 6 16.31 11.83 39.80
CA GLN A 6 15.49 13.06 39.83
C GLN A 6 15.16 13.54 38.40
N GLU A 7 16.06 13.42 37.45
CA GLU A 7 15.77 13.75 36.06
C GLU A 7 14.78 12.74 35.41
N LEU A 8 14.95 11.46 35.65
CA LEU A 8 14.00 10.44 35.19
C LEU A 8 12.59 10.66 35.74
N THR A 9 12.49 11.01 37.03
CA THR A 9 11.22 11.32 37.69
C THR A 9 10.53 12.55 37.07
N LYS A 10 11.30 13.58 36.69
CA LYS A 10 10.78 14.78 36.02
C LYS A 10 10.26 14.45 34.61
N VAL A 11 11.00 13.64 33.84
CA VAL A 11 10.58 13.21 32.48
C VAL A 11 9.32 12.36 32.54
N VAL A 12 9.22 11.42 33.47
CA VAL A 12 8.03 10.60 33.67
C VAL A 12 6.81 11.42 34.11
N GLN A 13 7.01 12.42 35.00
CA GLN A 13 5.92 13.33 35.39
C GLN A 13 5.50 14.26 34.24
N ALA A 14 6.42 14.72 33.41
CA ALA A 14 6.11 15.53 32.23
C ALA A 14 5.31 14.70 31.19
N ALA A 15 5.72 13.46 30.96
CA ALA A 15 4.98 12.53 30.11
C ALA A 15 3.56 12.25 30.64
N LYS A 16 3.41 12.01 31.93
CA LYS A 16 2.08 11.81 32.55
C LYS A 16 1.17 13.04 32.43
N ARG A 17 1.70 14.26 32.53
CA ARG A 17 0.93 15.51 32.31
C ARG A 17 0.51 15.66 30.84
N HIS A 18 1.41 15.36 29.91
CA HIS A 18 1.09 15.39 28.47
C HIS A 18 -0.03 14.38 28.12
N TRP A 19 0.00 13.19 28.73
CA TRP A 19 -1.03 12.17 28.54
C TRP A 19 -2.39 12.60 29.11
N SER A 20 -2.42 13.20 30.29
CA SER A 20 -3.66 13.71 30.90
C SER A 20 -4.28 14.83 30.06
N THR A 21 -3.46 15.71 29.49
CA THR A 21 -3.93 16.83 28.65
C THR A 21 -4.43 16.34 27.29
N ALA A 22 -3.73 15.38 26.65
CA ALA A 22 -4.15 14.79 25.40
C ALA A 22 -5.46 13.99 25.53
N LEU A 23 -5.62 13.26 26.64
CA LEU A 23 -6.86 12.52 26.93
C LEU A 23 -8.03 13.48 27.21
N SER A 24 -7.78 14.58 27.93
CA SER A 24 -8.79 15.62 28.19
C SER A 24 -9.22 16.35 26.92
N MET A 25 -8.29 16.59 25.99
CA MET A 25 -8.60 17.18 24.66
C MET A 25 -9.36 16.23 23.75
N ALA A 26 -9.07 14.92 23.81
CA ALA A 26 -9.76 13.91 23.02
C ALA A 26 -11.19 13.62 23.52
N LEU A 27 -11.47 13.88 24.81
CA LEU A 27 -12.78 13.66 25.44
C LEU A 27 -13.65 14.91 25.51
N ALA A 28 -13.13 16.09 25.12
CA ALA A 28 -13.90 17.32 25.08
C ALA A 28 -14.90 17.28 23.91
N PRO A 29 -16.20 17.57 24.13
CA PRO A 29 -17.16 17.65 23.03
C PRO A 29 -16.74 18.76 22.06
N PRO A 30 -16.91 18.60 20.73
CA PRO A 30 -16.47 19.58 19.77
C PRO A 30 -17.19 20.91 20.01
N GLN A 31 -16.41 21.93 20.38
CA GLN A 31 -16.94 23.31 20.45
C GLN A 31 -17.31 23.74 19.03
N LYS A 32 -18.58 23.99 18.80
CA LYS A 32 -19.10 24.57 17.57
C LYS A 32 -18.59 26.02 17.43
N THR A 33 -17.38 26.18 16.92
CA THR A 33 -16.97 27.49 16.41
C THR A 33 -17.65 27.71 15.06
N VAL A 34 -18.61 28.61 15.02
CA VAL A 34 -19.19 29.14 13.79
C VAL A 34 -18.13 30.06 13.13
N GLY A 35 -17.11 29.45 12.57
CA GLY A 35 -16.13 30.10 11.71
C GLY A 35 -16.71 30.25 10.31
N ARG A 36 -16.77 31.47 9.78
CA ARG A 36 -17.04 31.73 8.37
C ARG A 36 -16.12 30.84 7.53
N LYS A 37 -16.70 29.82 6.88
CA LYS A 37 -15.97 28.99 5.90
C LYS A 37 -15.46 29.94 4.81
N LYS A 38 -14.13 30.08 4.70
CA LYS A 38 -13.53 30.64 3.48
C LYS A 38 -14.08 29.85 2.30
N PRO A 39 -14.50 30.48 1.19
CA PRO A 39 -14.95 29.76 0.02
C PRO A 39 -13.86 28.74 -0.35
N ARG A 40 -14.25 27.47 -0.49
CA ARG A 40 -13.37 26.42 -0.97
C ARG A 40 -12.90 26.86 -2.36
N PRO A 41 -11.59 26.94 -2.65
CA PRO A 41 -11.14 27.25 -4.00
C PRO A 41 -11.83 26.27 -4.96
N GLU A 42 -12.36 26.77 -6.05
CA GLU A 42 -12.95 25.93 -7.09
C GLU A 42 -11.92 24.86 -7.49
N PRO A 43 -12.34 23.60 -7.60
CA PRO A 43 -11.43 22.54 -8.03
C PRO A 43 -10.88 22.90 -9.40
N ALA A 44 -9.57 22.87 -9.55
CA ALA A 44 -8.92 23.04 -10.85
C ALA A 44 -9.54 22.06 -11.86
N PRO A 45 -9.71 22.45 -13.14
CA PRO A 45 -10.30 21.59 -14.14
C PRO A 45 -9.51 20.26 -14.19
N ALA A 46 -10.26 19.14 -14.19
CA ALA A 46 -9.66 17.81 -14.22
C ALA A 46 -8.76 17.67 -15.45
N ARG A 47 -7.50 17.32 -15.24
CA ARG A 47 -6.54 17.02 -16.31
C ARG A 47 -6.89 15.63 -16.84
N VAL A 48 -7.04 15.49 -18.15
CA VAL A 48 -7.50 14.27 -18.82
C VAL A 48 -6.48 13.85 -19.86
N VAL A 49 -6.26 12.55 -20.00
CA VAL A 49 -5.36 11.95 -20.99
C VAL A 49 -6.01 10.75 -21.67
N GLN A 50 -5.67 10.53 -22.94
CA GLN A 50 -6.09 9.35 -23.69
C GLN A 50 -5.28 8.15 -23.19
N VAL A 51 -5.96 7.09 -22.75
CA VAL A 51 -5.38 5.82 -22.32
C VAL A 51 -5.68 4.73 -23.35
N PHE A 52 -6.93 4.60 -23.75
CA PHE A 52 -7.38 3.62 -24.71
C PHE A 52 -7.79 4.34 -26.01
N GLY A 53 -7.01 4.15 -27.07
CA GLY A 53 -7.33 4.74 -28.36
C GLY A 53 -8.60 4.14 -28.96
N PRO A 54 -9.48 4.96 -29.61
CA PRO A 54 -10.73 4.45 -30.18
C PRO A 54 -10.50 3.35 -31.23
N ASP A 55 -9.52 3.51 -32.13
CA ASP A 55 -9.18 2.52 -33.14
C ASP A 55 -8.70 1.19 -32.53
N ASN A 56 -7.94 1.27 -31.44
CA ASN A 56 -7.44 0.08 -30.74
C ASN A 56 -8.58 -0.65 -30.04
N THR A 57 -9.51 0.07 -29.44
CA THR A 57 -10.68 -0.55 -28.79
C THR A 57 -11.67 -1.14 -29.81
N GLU A 58 -11.76 -0.58 -31.02
CA GLU A 58 -12.59 -1.17 -32.09
C GLU A 58 -12.00 -2.49 -32.59
N LYS A 59 -10.68 -2.53 -32.85
CA LYS A 59 -9.97 -3.77 -33.19
C LYS A 59 -10.12 -4.85 -32.11
N ALA A 60 -10.01 -4.47 -30.85
CA ALA A 60 -10.23 -5.37 -29.71
C ALA A 60 -11.66 -5.93 -29.68
N ALA A 61 -12.67 -5.14 -30.10
CA ALA A 61 -14.03 -5.64 -30.23
C ALA A 61 -14.19 -6.66 -31.37
N GLU A 62 -13.49 -6.48 -32.46
CA GLU A 62 -13.44 -7.45 -33.56
C GLU A 62 -12.80 -8.75 -33.08
N THR A 63 -11.64 -8.70 -32.44
CA THR A 63 -10.97 -9.85 -31.83
C THR A 63 -11.91 -10.61 -30.88
N LEU A 64 -12.66 -9.88 -30.02
CA LEU A 64 -13.63 -10.50 -29.12
C LEU A 64 -14.78 -11.22 -29.84
N ARG A 65 -15.23 -10.74 -30.99
CA ARG A 65 -16.32 -11.39 -31.77
C ARG A 65 -15.91 -12.76 -32.26
N GLU A 66 -14.63 -12.98 -32.53
CA GLU A 66 -14.09 -14.26 -33.02
C GLU A 66 -13.85 -15.26 -31.88
N MET A 67 -13.88 -14.85 -30.62
CA MET A 67 -13.69 -15.71 -29.46
C MET A 67 -14.95 -16.54 -29.13
N SER A 68 -14.76 -17.61 -28.34
CA SER A 68 -15.85 -18.37 -27.75
C SER A 68 -16.77 -17.51 -26.87
N SER A 69 -18.03 -17.90 -26.70
CA SER A 69 -19.04 -17.13 -25.94
C SER A 69 -18.59 -16.82 -24.52
N GLU A 70 -17.93 -17.77 -23.85
CA GLU A 70 -17.43 -17.59 -22.47
C GLU A 70 -16.36 -16.54 -22.40
N LYS A 71 -15.32 -16.60 -23.25
CA LYS A 71 -14.25 -15.60 -23.33
C LYS A 71 -14.81 -14.23 -23.69
N ARG A 72 -15.72 -14.18 -24.68
CA ARG A 72 -16.36 -12.94 -25.09
C ARG A 72 -17.08 -12.25 -23.94
N THR A 73 -17.82 -12.98 -23.13
CA THR A 73 -18.52 -12.42 -21.97
C THR A 73 -17.54 -11.85 -20.94
N ALA A 74 -16.44 -12.56 -20.65
CA ALA A 74 -15.41 -12.09 -19.73
C ALA A 74 -14.70 -10.83 -20.23
N GLY A 75 -14.37 -10.76 -21.53
CA GLY A 75 -13.70 -9.61 -22.14
C GLY A 75 -14.61 -8.41 -22.39
N ALA A 76 -15.89 -8.61 -22.71
CA ALA A 76 -16.82 -7.55 -23.09
C ALA A 76 -16.94 -6.46 -22.02
N ARG A 77 -17.05 -6.86 -20.75
CA ARG A 77 -17.12 -5.91 -19.62
C ARG A 77 -15.87 -5.05 -19.52
N ILE A 78 -14.70 -5.62 -19.68
CA ILE A 78 -13.43 -4.88 -19.59
C ILE A 78 -13.29 -3.91 -20.74
N LEU A 79 -13.66 -4.34 -21.95
CA LEU A 79 -13.63 -3.49 -23.14
C LEU A 79 -14.64 -2.34 -23.04
N GLU A 80 -15.83 -2.59 -22.51
CA GLU A 80 -16.82 -1.54 -22.21
C GLU A 80 -16.26 -0.51 -21.24
N GLN A 81 -15.64 -0.97 -20.16
CA GLN A 81 -14.97 -0.08 -19.18
C GLN A 81 -13.79 0.67 -19.81
N ALA A 82 -13.01 0.04 -20.67
CA ALA A 82 -11.92 0.69 -21.40
C ALA A 82 -12.43 1.84 -22.30
N ARG A 83 -13.56 1.62 -22.99
CA ARG A 83 -14.22 2.62 -23.84
C ARG A 83 -14.93 3.76 -23.10
N ALA A 84 -15.21 3.57 -21.80
CA ALA A 84 -15.88 4.59 -21.01
C ALA A 84 -15.12 5.91 -21.07
N GLY A 85 -15.84 7.03 -21.25
CA GLY A 85 -15.24 8.38 -21.41
C GLY A 85 -14.34 8.50 -22.65
N ASP A 86 -14.72 7.84 -23.74
CA ASP A 86 -13.97 7.80 -25.01
C ASP A 86 -12.53 7.28 -24.82
N GLY A 87 -12.32 6.39 -23.86
CA GLY A 87 -11.02 5.84 -23.52
C GLY A 87 -10.10 6.79 -22.76
N CYS A 88 -10.61 7.96 -22.38
CA CYS A 88 -9.88 8.94 -21.59
C CYS A 88 -9.96 8.64 -20.09
N ARG A 89 -8.92 9.06 -19.35
CA ARG A 89 -8.84 8.94 -17.89
C ARG A 89 -8.34 10.25 -17.29
N THR A 90 -8.78 10.53 -16.06
CA THR A 90 -8.33 11.70 -15.33
C THR A 90 -6.92 11.45 -14.73
N LEU A 91 -6.19 12.54 -14.48
CA LEU A 91 -4.99 12.50 -13.65
C LEU A 91 -5.36 12.86 -12.21
N PRO A 92 -4.66 12.28 -11.20
CA PRO A 92 -4.90 12.63 -9.81
C PRO A 92 -4.53 14.10 -9.55
N ASP A 93 -5.21 14.74 -8.60
CA ASP A 93 -4.81 16.07 -8.11
C ASP A 93 -3.53 15.89 -7.26
N ALA A 94 -2.40 16.28 -7.84
CA ALA A 94 -1.09 16.12 -7.21
C ALA A 94 -0.96 16.97 -5.93
N ARG A 95 -1.66 18.10 -5.80
CA ARG A 95 -1.62 18.94 -4.59
C ARG A 95 -2.36 18.27 -3.44
N GLU A 96 -3.54 17.75 -3.73
CA GLU A 96 -4.33 17.02 -2.74
C GLU A 96 -3.62 15.73 -2.34
N ALA A 97 -3.08 14.97 -3.29
CA ALA A 97 -2.30 13.77 -3.05
C ALA A 97 -1.07 14.04 -2.18
N SER A 98 -0.30 15.10 -2.47
CA SER A 98 0.86 15.50 -1.67
C SER A 98 0.47 15.87 -0.24
N LYS A 99 -0.64 16.61 -0.05
CA LYS A 99 -1.17 16.93 1.28
C LYS A 99 -1.62 15.68 2.04
N ASN A 100 -2.27 14.74 1.36
CA ASN A 100 -2.71 13.48 1.96
C ASN A 100 -1.52 12.61 2.37
N LEU A 101 -0.43 12.59 1.58
CA LEU A 101 0.82 11.91 1.92
C LEU A 101 1.51 12.56 3.13
N GLU A 102 1.53 13.89 3.19
CA GLU A 102 2.10 14.61 4.35
C GLU A 102 1.39 14.24 5.65
N ALA A 103 0.06 14.20 5.65
CA ALA A 103 -0.71 13.79 6.82
C ALA A 103 -0.41 12.34 7.28
N LYS A 104 0.12 11.51 6.38
CA LYS A 104 0.48 10.12 6.67
C LYS A 104 1.92 9.94 7.18
N LYS A 105 2.82 10.91 6.99
CA LYS A 105 4.24 10.82 7.39
C LYS A 105 4.44 10.41 8.85
N LEU A 106 3.62 10.94 9.76
CA LEU A 106 3.69 10.61 11.19
C LEU A 106 3.45 9.10 11.48
N HIS A 107 2.77 8.40 10.56
CA HIS A 107 2.50 6.97 10.71
C HIS A 107 3.54 6.09 10.01
N PHE A 108 4.40 6.69 9.18
CA PHE A 108 5.35 6.02 8.31
C PHE A 108 6.77 6.57 8.46
N GLU A 109 7.23 6.75 9.70
CA GLU A 109 8.53 7.36 9.96
C GLU A 109 9.69 6.56 9.32
N ASN A 110 9.57 5.25 9.24
CA ASN A 110 10.53 4.39 8.53
C ASN A 110 10.42 4.44 6.99
N LEU A 111 9.43 5.17 6.46
CA LEU A 111 9.13 5.29 5.03
C LEU A 111 9.13 6.75 4.56
N GLN A 112 9.76 7.67 5.33
CA GLN A 112 9.78 9.10 5.01
C GLN A 112 10.44 9.38 3.65
N GLN A 113 11.60 8.79 3.39
CA GLN A 113 12.33 9.01 2.13
C GLN A 113 11.50 8.68 0.87
N PRO A 114 10.87 7.49 0.73
CA PRO A 114 10.02 7.23 -0.41
C PRO A 114 8.78 8.14 -0.47
N ILE A 115 8.22 8.57 0.67
CA ILE A 115 7.10 9.53 0.68
C ILE A 115 7.55 10.90 0.16
N GLU A 116 8.68 11.41 0.60
CA GLU A 116 9.24 12.69 0.14
C GLU A 116 9.57 12.67 -1.34
N ARG A 117 10.12 11.56 -1.83
CA ARG A 117 10.35 11.38 -3.26
C ARG A 117 9.04 11.43 -4.06
N LEU A 118 8.02 10.69 -3.63
CA LEU A 118 6.71 10.69 -4.27
C LEU A 118 6.06 12.08 -4.25
N GLN A 119 6.23 12.85 -3.17
CA GLN A 119 5.77 14.24 -3.10
C GLN A 119 6.50 15.13 -4.11
N THR A 120 7.81 14.94 -4.26
CA THR A 120 8.61 15.68 -5.26
C THR A 120 8.12 15.38 -6.68
N ASP A 121 7.89 14.12 -7.01
CA ASP A 121 7.35 13.71 -8.32
C ASP A 121 5.96 14.29 -8.57
N LEU A 122 5.09 14.31 -7.55
CA LEU A 122 3.77 14.93 -7.64
C LEU A 122 3.84 16.43 -7.93
N VAL A 123 4.77 17.15 -7.29
CA VAL A 123 4.97 18.59 -7.54
C VAL A 123 5.44 18.82 -8.98
N LEU A 124 6.41 18.04 -9.46
CA LEU A 124 6.89 18.11 -10.85
C LEU A 124 5.79 17.75 -11.84
N ALA A 125 5.09 16.66 -11.61
CA ALA A 125 4.00 16.19 -12.45
C ALA A 125 2.84 17.20 -12.54
N GLN A 126 2.58 17.95 -11.48
CA GLN A 126 1.58 19.02 -11.48
C GLN A 126 1.99 20.21 -12.36
N ALA A 127 3.28 20.51 -12.42
CA ALA A 127 3.83 21.62 -13.21
C ALA A 127 3.97 21.28 -14.69
N MET A 128 4.03 19.99 -15.05
CA MET A 128 4.21 19.53 -16.42
C MET A 128 2.88 19.43 -17.20
N PRO A 129 2.92 19.41 -18.54
CA PRO A 129 1.74 19.08 -19.36
C PRO A 129 1.12 17.73 -18.95
N ALA A 130 -0.19 17.57 -19.15
CA ALA A 130 -0.90 16.34 -18.77
C ALA A 130 -0.29 15.06 -19.39
N GLN A 131 0.19 15.19 -20.62
CA GLN A 131 0.84 14.10 -21.37
C GLN A 131 2.16 13.63 -20.74
N GLU A 132 2.84 14.51 -20.00
CA GLU A 132 4.12 14.26 -19.35
C GLU A 132 3.96 13.89 -17.85
N PHE A 133 2.72 13.90 -17.33
CA PHE A 133 2.46 13.50 -15.96
C PHE A 133 2.92 12.06 -15.70
N ARG A 134 3.86 11.90 -14.78
CA ARG A 134 4.39 10.59 -14.35
C ARG A 134 4.90 10.66 -12.94
N ILE A 135 4.87 9.52 -12.27
CA ILE A 135 5.52 9.27 -10.99
C ILE A 135 6.53 8.16 -11.25
N ALA A 136 7.79 8.40 -10.90
CA ALA A 136 8.86 7.44 -11.13
C ALA A 136 8.62 6.14 -10.36
N PRO A 137 8.92 4.96 -10.96
CA PRO A 137 8.83 3.69 -10.26
C PRO A 137 9.79 3.62 -9.08
N ILE A 138 9.33 3.09 -7.94
CA ILE A 138 10.14 2.93 -6.73
C ILE A 138 10.26 1.47 -6.33
N LEU A 139 11.41 1.10 -5.75
CA LEU A 139 11.65 -0.19 -5.12
C LEU A 139 11.85 -0.01 -3.61
N LEU A 140 10.98 -0.60 -2.82
CA LEU A 140 11.06 -0.65 -1.37
C LEU A 140 11.83 -1.91 -0.94
N LEU A 141 13.03 -1.72 -0.43
CA LEU A 141 13.93 -2.80 0.00
C LEU A 141 13.98 -2.88 1.52
N GLY A 142 13.80 -4.07 2.09
CA GLY A 142 13.93 -4.28 3.54
C GLY A 142 13.30 -5.59 3.98
N GLU A 143 13.41 -5.91 5.26
CA GLU A 143 12.94 -7.17 5.83
C GLU A 143 11.44 -7.43 5.61
N PRO A 144 11.00 -8.69 5.62
CA PRO A 144 9.58 -9.01 5.58
C PRO A 144 8.82 -8.38 6.76
N GLY A 145 7.56 -7.98 6.53
CA GLY A 145 6.69 -7.55 7.62
C GLY A 145 6.91 -6.12 8.16
N ILE A 146 7.77 -5.30 7.55
CA ILE A 146 8.05 -3.91 7.99
C ILE A 146 7.11 -2.84 7.40
N GLY A 147 6.11 -3.23 6.59
CA GLY A 147 5.10 -2.31 6.07
C GLY A 147 5.28 -1.86 4.62
N LYS A 148 6.23 -2.42 3.84
CA LYS A 148 6.46 -2.05 2.42
C LYS A 148 5.19 -2.06 1.57
N THR A 149 4.49 -3.18 1.53
CA THR A 149 3.25 -3.36 0.75
C THR A 149 2.10 -2.49 1.29
N TYR A 150 2.10 -2.23 2.61
CA TYR A 150 1.11 -1.36 3.22
C TYR A 150 1.25 0.10 2.76
N LEU A 151 2.49 0.62 2.59
CA LEU A 151 2.72 1.95 2.04
C LEU A 151 2.10 2.12 0.65
N ALA A 152 2.25 1.11 -0.22
CA ALA A 152 1.69 1.18 -1.58
C ALA A 152 0.15 1.34 -1.56
N GLY A 153 -0.55 0.64 -0.67
CA GLY A 153 -1.98 0.84 -0.45
C GLY A 153 -2.32 2.24 0.08
N GLN A 154 -1.49 2.79 0.96
CA GLN A 154 -1.67 4.16 1.47
C GLN A 154 -1.39 5.23 0.41
N LEU A 155 -0.46 4.96 -0.51
CA LEU A 155 -0.21 5.82 -1.67
C LEU A 155 -1.46 5.87 -2.58
N ALA A 156 -2.05 4.71 -2.90
CA ALA A 156 -3.28 4.65 -3.69
C ALA A 156 -4.43 5.45 -3.04
N GLN A 157 -4.59 5.33 -1.72
CA GLN A 157 -5.56 6.13 -0.96
C GLN A 157 -5.25 7.63 -1.02
N ALA A 158 -3.98 8.02 -0.93
CA ALA A 158 -3.58 9.43 -0.99
C ALA A 158 -3.83 10.04 -2.37
N LEU A 159 -3.62 9.26 -3.43
CA LEU A 159 -3.93 9.62 -4.81
C LEU A 159 -5.44 9.55 -5.14
N GLY A 160 -6.24 8.91 -4.31
CA GLY A 160 -7.66 8.67 -4.58
C GLY A 160 -7.90 7.70 -5.75
N VAL A 161 -7.01 6.72 -5.95
CA VAL A 161 -7.04 5.78 -7.08
C VAL A 161 -7.08 4.33 -6.60
N PRO A 162 -7.56 3.39 -7.44
CA PRO A 162 -7.50 1.96 -7.13
C PRO A 162 -6.06 1.45 -7.12
N SER A 163 -5.84 0.33 -6.44
CA SER A 163 -4.57 -0.39 -6.47
C SER A 163 -4.76 -1.88 -6.71
N GLU A 164 -3.82 -2.48 -7.40
CA GLU A 164 -3.72 -3.93 -7.59
C GLU A 164 -2.35 -4.42 -7.15
N LYS A 165 -2.33 -5.64 -6.60
CA LYS A 165 -1.10 -6.27 -6.12
C LYS A 165 -0.86 -7.58 -6.87
N ILE A 166 0.35 -7.73 -7.43
CA ILE A 166 0.83 -8.94 -8.06
C ILE A 166 2.06 -9.43 -7.28
N SER A 167 2.13 -10.72 -6.97
CA SER A 167 3.33 -11.33 -6.39
C SER A 167 4.22 -11.85 -7.52
N ALA A 168 5.40 -11.27 -7.67
CA ALA A 168 6.38 -11.71 -8.66
C ALA A 168 6.91 -13.13 -8.38
N GLY A 169 7.07 -13.48 -7.09
CA GLY A 169 7.47 -14.85 -6.68
C GLY A 169 6.41 -15.91 -6.98
N GLY A 170 5.13 -15.54 -6.97
CA GLY A 170 4.01 -16.41 -7.34
C GLY A 170 3.63 -16.33 -8.82
N ALA A 171 4.25 -15.44 -9.60
CA ALA A 171 3.94 -15.26 -11.00
C ALA A 171 4.27 -16.52 -11.81
N GLN A 172 3.29 -16.98 -12.59
CA GLN A 172 3.44 -18.14 -13.47
C GLN A 172 3.93 -17.74 -14.87
N GLY A 173 3.98 -16.44 -15.19
CA GLY A 173 4.45 -15.92 -16.47
C GLY A 173 3.98 -14.50 -16.78
N ALA A 174 4.42 -13.98 -17.92
CA ALA A 174 4.08 -12.67 -18.46
C ALA A 174 2.58 -12.39 -18.55
N PHE A 175 1.80 -13.44 -18.81
CA PHE A 175 0.36 -13.35 -19.01
C PHE A 175 -0.41 -12.77 -17.81
N GLN A 176 0.19 -12.77 -16.63
CA GLN A 176 -0.41 -12.09 -15.47
C GLN A 176 -0.43 -10.56 -15.65
N LEU A 177 0.58 -9.99 -16.29
CA LEU A 177 0.65 -8.56 -16.60
C LEU A 177 -0.08 -8.23 -17.91
N SER A 178 0.30 -8.91 -18.99
CA SER A 178 -0.12 -8.61 -20.37
C SER A 178 -1.27 -9.46 -20.89
N GLY A 179 -1.85 -10.32 -20.07
CA GLY A 179 -2.86 -11.25 -20.55
C GLY A 179 -2.28 -12.46 -21.30
N SER A 180 -3.10 -13.46 -21.52
CA SER A 180 -2.75 -14.66 -22.28
C SER A 180 -3.40 -14.62 -23.66
N HIS A 181 -2.67 -15.08 -24.67
CA HIS A 181 -3.13 -15.06 -26.07
C HIS A 181 -4.52 -15.72 -26.21
N SER A 182 -5.38 -15.09 -26.99
CA SER A 182 -6.79 -15.43 -27.18
C SER A 182 -7.04 -16.87 -27.61
N THR A 183 -6.07 -17.51 -28.27
CA THR A 183 -6.17 -18.92 -28.75
C THR A 183 -6.10 -19.95 -27.61
N TRP A 184 -5.55 -19.62 -26.45
CA TRP A 184 -5.45 -20.56 -25.32
C TRP A 184 -6.84 -20.81 -24.70
N THR A 185 -7.12 -22.06 -24.30
CA THR A 185 -8.43 -22.43 -23.72
C THR A 185 -8.78 -21.61 -22.48
N SER A 186 -7.81 -21.33 -21.61
CA SER A 186 -7.96 -20.57 -20.37
C SER A 186 -7.48 -19.12 -20.49
N ALA A 187 -7.50 -18.53 -21.69
CA ALA A 187 -7.06 -17.16 -21.91
C ALA A 187 -7.82 -16.16 -21.03
N LYS A 188 -7.08 -15.20 -20.47
CA LYS A 188 -7.61 -14.13 -19.62
C LYS A 188 -6.89 -12.80 -19.92
N PRO A 189 -7.59 -11.66 -19.78
CA PRO A 189 -6.97 -10.34 -19.81
C PRO A 189 -5.91 -10.17 -18.74
N GLY A 190 -4.91 -9.34 -19.01
CA GLY A 190 -3.86 -9.02 -18.08
C GLY A 190 -4.31 -8.11 -16.90
N ALA A 191 -3.53 -8.11 -15.84
CA ALA A 191 -3.80 -7.25 -14.69
C ALA A 191 -3.69 -5.76 -15.04
N VAL A 192 -2.78 -5.39 -15.95
CA VAL A 192 -2.56 -3.99 -16.33
C VAL A 192 -3.79 -3.39 -17.01
N ILE A 193 -4.37 -4.09 -18.00
CA ILE A 193 -5.59 -3.61 -18.67
C ILE A 193 -6.78 -3.61 -17.70
N ASN A 194 -6.91 -4.65 -16.86
CA ASN A 194 -7.98 -4.72 -15.87
C ASN A 194 -7.93 -3.52 -14.90
N LEU A 195 -6.75 -3.20 -14.39
CA LEU A 195 -6.54 -2.10 -13.46
C LEU A 195 -6.89 -0.75 -14.10
N LEU A 196 -6.43 -0.48 -15.31
CA LEU A 196 -6.71 0.76 -16.04
C LEU A 196 -8.16 0.87 -16.52
N ALA A 197 -8.77 -0.21 -16.98
CA ALA A 197 -10.16 -0.21 -17.43
C ALA A 197 -11.12 0.09 -16.29
N GLN A 198 -10.88 -0.46 -15.10
CA GLN A 198 -11.70 -0.23 -13.90
C GLN A 198 -11.42 1.11 -13.22
N SER A 199 -10.33 1.79 -13.57
CA SER A 199 -9.93 3.05 -12.96
C SER A 199 -10.50 4.25 -13.71
N ALA A 200 -11.05 5.23 -13.00
CA ALA A 200 -11.35 6.54 -13.57
C ALA A 200 -10.06 7.37 -13.78
N SER A 201 -8.95 6.98 -13.15
CA SER A 201 -7.65 7.65 -13.25
C SER A 201 -6.70 6.90 -14.19
N ALA A 202 -5.85 7.64 -14.91
CA ALA A 202 -4.74 7.10 -15.69
C ALA A 202 -3.56 6.62 -14.82
N SER A 203 -3.58 6.94 -13.52
CA SER A 203 -2.49 6.68 -12.59
C SER A 203 -2.91 5.77 -11.41
N PRO A 204 -3.57 4.61 -11.65
CA PRO A 204 -3.79 3.65 -10.58
C PRO A 204 -2.45 3.12 -10.06
N VAL A 205 -2.44 2.50 -8.88
CA VAL A 205 -1.21 1.96 -8.28
C VAL A 205 -1.09 0.46 -8.56
N LEU A 206 0.00 0.06 -9.18
CA LEU A 206 0.37 -1.35 -9.35
C LEU A 206 1.50 -1.69 -8.38
N VAL A 207 1.26 -2.67 -7.52
CA VAL A 207 2.24 -3.20 -6.57
C VAL A 207 2.77 -4.52 -7.10
N VAL A 208 4.07 -4.59 -7.39
CA VAL A 208 4.74 -5.85 -7.74
C VAL A 208 5.57 -6.30 -6.53
N ASP A 209 5.03 -7.25 -5.80
CA ASP A 209 5.59 -7.70 -4.52
C ASP A 209 6.62 -8.81 -4.74
N GLU A 210 7.70 -8.77 -3.95
CA GLU A 210 8.75 -9.80 -3.91
C GLU A 210 9.50 -9.98 -5.26
N VAL A 211 9.95 -8.88 -5.90
CA VAL A 211 10.69 -8.95 -7.16
C VAL A 211 12.05 -9.65 -7.06
N ASP A 212 12.58 -9.81 -5.84
CA ASP A 212 13.76 -10.64 -5.53
C ASP A 212 13.49 -12.15 -5.63
N LYS A 213 12.24 -12.55 -5.86
CA LYS A 213 11.82 -13.95 -6.11
C LYS A 213 11.48 -14.23 -7.58
N ILE A 214 11.79 -13.32 -8.48
CA ILE A 214 11.66 -13.56 -9.92
C ILE A 214 12.69 -14.63 -10.31
N HIS A 215 12.23 -15.75 -10.85
CA HIS A 215 13.07 -16.81 -11.37
C HIS A 215 13.26 -16.64 -12.87
N GLU A 216 14.49 -16.78 -13.36
CA GLU A 216 14.85 -16.63 -14.79
C GLU A 216 14.09 -17.61 -15.70
N ASP A 217 13.73 -18.78 -15.17
CA ASP A 217 13.05 -19.87 -15.91
C ASP A 217 11.54 -19.65 -16.10
N LYS A 218 10.95 -18.60 -15.50
CA LYS A 218 9.48 -18.39 -15.56
C LYS A 218 9.09 -17.41 -16.66
N HIS A 219 8.86 -17.98 -17.86
CA HIS A 219 8.05 -17.43 -18.95
C HIS A 219 7.90 -15.91 -19.01
N ALA A 220 9.00 -15.19 -19.30
CA ALA A 220 9.00 -13.79 -19.74
C ALA A 220 8.31 -12.76 -18.82
N PHE A 221 8.09 -13.04 -17.51
CA PHE A 221 7.51 -12.03 -16.59
C PHE A 221 8.41 -10.78 -16.50
N LEU A 222 9.72 -10.99 -16.36
CA LEU A 222 10.68 -9.90 -16.24
C LEU A 222 10.69 -8.97 -17.48
N PRO A 223 10.79 -9.44 -18.72
CA PRO A 223 10.72 -8.58 -19.89
C PRO A 223 9.47 -7.70 -19.93
N VAL A 224 8.29 -8.26 -19.70
CA VAL A 224 7.04 -7.48 -19.70
C VAL A 224 6.98 -6.46 -18.55
N LEU A 225 7.53 -6.80 -17.39
CA LEU A 225 7.67 -5.84 -16.30
C LEU A 225 8.64 -4.70 -16.68
N LEU A 226 9.75 -5.00 -17.36
CA LEU A 226 10.70 -3.99 -17.83
C LEU A 226 10.08 -3.04 -18.87
N ASP A 227 9.24 -3.57 -19.78
CA ASP A 227 8.49 -2.76 -20.74
C ASP A 227 7.51 -1.81 -20.04
N LEU A 228 6.90 -2.25 -18.95
CA LEU A 228 5.98 -1.44 -18.17
C LEU A 228 6.72 -0.35 -17.36
N LEU A 229 7.95 -0.63 -16.91
CA LEU A 229 8.78 0.32 -16.16
C LEU A 229 9.42 1.39 -17.06
N ASP A 230 9.63 1.11 -18.33
CA ASP A 230 10.11 2.09 -19.29
C ASP A 230 8.96 2.93 -19.84
N ALA A 231 9.12 4.24 -19.74
CA ALA A 231 8.07 5.16 -20.11
C ALA A 231 7.72 5.14 -21.61
N GLY A 232 8.68 4.86 -22.47
CA GLY A 232 8.47 4.81 -23.92
C GLY A 232 7.71 3.57 -24.36
N THR A 233 8.10 2.40 -23.85
CA THR A 233 7.42 1.12 -24.16
C THR A 233 6.05 1.04 -23.48
N ALA A 234 5.92 1.55 -22.26
CA ALA A 234 4.64 1.57 -21.53
C ALA A 234 3.55 2.43 -22.20
N GLN A 235 3.90 3.42 -23.04
CA GLN A 235 2.93 4.18 -23.83
C GLN A 235 2.19 3.32 -24.85
N ARG A 236 2.78 2.19 -25.24
CA ARG A 236 2.24 1.26 -26.21
C ARG A 236 2.21 -0.16 -25.62
N PHE A 237 1.82 -0.25 -24.33
CA PHE A 237 1.72 -1.53 -23.66
C PHE A 237 0.62 -2.36 -24.31
N ARG A 238 0.91 -3.64 -24.61
CA ARG A 238 0.00 -4.53 -25.32
C ARG A 238 -0.59 -5.55 -24.37
N ASP A 239 -1.91 -5.70 -24.43
CA ASP A 239 -2.60 -6.85 -23.84
C ASP A 239 -2.81 -7.92 -24.92
N GLU A 240 -2.33 -9.14 -24.64
CA GLU A 240 -2.34 -10.26 -25.57
C GLU A 240 -3.73 -10.90 -25.72
N TYR A 241 -4.61 -10.73 -24.73
CA TYR A 241 -5.97 -11.26 -24.83
C TYR A 241 -6.81 -10.47 -25.82
N PHE A 242 -6.71 -9.15 -25.78
CA PHE A 242 -7.42 -8.25 -26.70
C PHE A 242 -6.62 -7.93 -27.97
N GLU A 243 -5.35 -8.31 -28.01
CA GLU A 243 -4.39 -7.89 -29.03
C GLU A 243 -4.36 -6.35 -29.18
N MET A 244 -4.50 -5.62 -28.08
CA MET A 244 -4.74 -4.19 -28.04
C MET A 244 -3.60 -3.46 -27.34
N GLU A 245 -3.10 -2.39 -27.99
CA GLU A 245 -2.18 -1.44 -27.38
C GLU A 245 -2.94 -0.33 -26.63
N PHE A 246 -2.40 0.11 -25.49
CA PHE A 246 -2.91 1.23 -24.70
C PHE A 246 -1.80 1.90 -23.90
N ASP A 247 -2.03 3.12 -23.41
CA ASP A 247 -1.04 3.89 -22.65
C ASP A 247 -1.06 3.53 -21.15
N ALA A 248 -0.13 2.68 -20.73
CA ALA A 248 0.10 2.30 -19.34
C ALA A 248 1.17 3.15 -18.64
N SER A 249 1.76 4.15 -19.32
CA SER A 249 2.95 4.88 -18.85
C SER A 249 2.73 5.74 -17.62
N ARG A 250 1.49 5.94 -17.18
CA ARG A 250 1.13 6.76 -16.01
C ARG A 250 0.74 5.94 -14.80
N ILE A 251 0.76 4.61 -14.91
CA ILE A 251 0.57 3.73 -13.74
C ILE A 251 1.66 4.03 -12.73
N VAL A 252 1.28 4.19 -11.48
CA VAL A 252 2.24 4.33 -10.37
C VAL A 252 2.70 2.94 -9.96
N ILE A 253 3.98 2.64 -10.16
CA ILE A 253 4.52 1.30 -9.91
C ILE A 253 5.35 1.32 -8.64
N VAL A 254 4.99 0.46 -7.69
CA VAL A 254 5.72 0.23 -6.45
C VAL A 254 6.17 -1.22 -6.41
N LEU A 255 7.49 -1.42 -6.45
CA LEU A 255 8.10 -2.74 -6.31
C LEU A 255 8.50 -2.97 -4.86
N THR A 256 8.51 -4.22 -4.42
CA THR A 256 9.06 -4.60 -3.10
C THR A 256 10.07 -5.74 -3.24
N ALA A 257 11.10 -5.71 -2.42
CA ALA A 257 12.10 -6.79 -2.30
C ALA A 257 12.57 -6.93 -0.85
N ASN A 258 13.06 -8.12 -0.52
CA ASN A 258 13.68 -8.37 0.78
C ASN A 258 15.22 -8.37 0.69
N SER A 259 15.79 -8.73 -0.47
CA SER A 259 17.22 -8.78 -0.71
C SER A 259 17.57 -8.12 -2.04
N ILE A 260 18.51 -7.17 -2.02
CA ILE A 260 18.95 -6.44 -3.22
C ILE A 260 19.72 -7.38 -4.18
N ASP A 261 20.51 -8.31 -3.64
CA ASP A 261 21.38 -9.20 -4.41
C ASP A 261 20.61 -10.16 -5.31
N LYS A 262 19.31 -10.36 -5.00
CA LYS A 262 18.41 -11.23 -5.76
C LYS A 262 17.51 -10.46 -6.73
N VAL A 263 17.56 -9.13 -6.73
CA VAL A 263 16.81 -8.32 -7.68
C VAL A 263 17.52 -8.30 -9.02
N PRO A 264 16.84 -8.63 -10.14
CA PRO A 264 17.46 -8.58 -11.47
C PRO A 264 18.04 -7.20 -11.78
N GLN A 265 19.31 -7.15 -12.24
CA GLN A 265 20.01 -5.91 -12.55
C GLN A 265 19.25 -4.98 -13.52
N PRO A 266 18.57 -5.48 -14.58
CA PRO A 266 17.77 -4.62 -15.45
C PRO A 266 16.62 -3.87 -14.72
N LEU A 267 16.08 -4.41 -13.64
CA LEU A 267 15.07 -3.70 -12.81
C LEU A 267 15.71 -2.53 -12.06
N LEU A 268 16.89 -2.75 -11.47
CA LEU A 268 17.57 -1.74 -10.66
C LEU A 268 17.92 -0.48 -11.46
N SER A 269 18.14 -0.60 -12.78
CA SER A 269 18.41 0.55 -13.65
C SER A 269 17.18 1.40 -13.97
N ARG A 270 15.96 0.91 -13.68
CA ARG A 270 14.68 1.55 -14.02
C ARG A 270 13.89 2.05 -12.82
N VAL A 271 14.40 1.82 -11.62
CA VAL A 271 13.69 2.13 -10.38
C VAL A 271 14.58 2.88 -9.41
N GLU A 272 14.00 3.73 -8.58
CA GLU A 272 14.71 4.30 -7.45
C GLU A 272 14.56 3.40 -6.22
N VAL A 273 15.70 3.03 -5.60
CA VAL A 273 15.73 2.05 -4.49
C VAL A 273 15.74 2.78 -3.16
N PHE A 274 14.76 2.45 -2.31
CA PHE A 274 14.66 2.96 -0.94
C PHE A 274 14.84 1.84 0.07
N LYS A 275 15.85 1.95 0.93
CA LYS A 275 16.00 1.04 2.08
C LYS A 275 15.01 1.42 3.16
N VAL A 276 14.15 0.49 3.52
CA VAL A 276 13.13 0.64 4.57
C VAL A 276 13.64 -0.07 5.82
N PRO A 277 14.03 0.65 6.88
CA PRO A 277 14.43 0.03 8.12
C PRO A 277 13.21 -0.55 8.86
N ALA A 278 13.47 -1.49 9.77
CA ALA A 278 12.46 -1.93 10.72
C ALA A 278 12.03 -0.74 11.60
N PRO A 279 10.73 -0.61 11.94
CA PRO A 279 10.29 0.49 12.78
C PRO A 279 10.83 0.36 14.21
N GLU A 280 11.34 1.47 14.73
CA GLU A 280 11.83 1.60 16.10
C GLU A 280 10.71 1.36 17.14
N PRO A 281 11.00 1.01 18.39
CA PRO A 281 10.01 0.75 19.43
C PRO A 281 8.96 1.88 19.57
N ALA A 282 9.40 3.13 19.51
CA ALA A 282 8.49 4.29 19.59
C ALA A 282 7.52 4.35 18.40
N GLN A 283 7.97 3.98 17.20
CA GLN A 283 7.12 3.89 16.00
C GLN A 283 6.14 2.72 16.12
N ARG A 284 6.60 1.58 16.63
CA ARG A 284 5.76 0.40 16.87
C ARG A 284 4.64 0.70 17.84
N LEU A 285 4.89 1.49 18.91
CA LEU A 285 3.85 1.98 19.82
C LEU A 285 2.79 2.80 19.09
N ARG A 286 3.18 3.73 18.21
CA ARG A 286 2.23 4.52 17.42
C ARG A 286 1.42 3.67 16.46
N ILE A 287 2.03 2.67 15.85
CA ILE A 287 1.32 1.71 14.98
C ILE A 287 0.27 0.93 15.80
N MET A 288 0.63 0.45 16.99
CA MET A 288 -0.30 -0.25 17.89
C MET A 288 -1.47 0.65 18.32
N GLN A 289 -1.17 1.90 18.68
CA GLN A 289 -2.20 2.89 19.04
C GLN A 289 -3.18 3.13 17.89
N LYS A 290 -2.66 3.23 16.67
CA LYS A 290 -3.50 3.38 15.47
C LYS A 290 -4.39 2.15 15.25
N ILE A 291 -3.84 0.94 15.36
CA ILE A 291 -4.63 -0.30 15.23
C ILE A 291 -5.77 -0.32 16.28
N MET A 292 -5.47 0.05 17.53
CA MET A 292 -6.47 0.13 18.61
C MET A 292 -7.53 1.18 18.32
N ALA A 293 -7.15 2.36 17.84
CA ALA A 293 -8.07 3.43 17.47
C ALA A 293 -9.00 3.00 16.31
N ASP A 294 -8.44 2.40 15.25
CA ASP A 294 -9.20 1.89 14.11
C ASP A 294 -10.19 0.78 14.53
N LEU A 295 -9.79 -0.09 15.46
CA LEU A 295 -10.67 -1.12 16.02
C LEU A 295 -11.78 -0.51 16.88
N SER A 296 -11.45 0.46 17.73
CA SER A 296 -12.42 1.16 18.59
C SER A 296 -13.47 1.89 17.75
N GLU A 297 -13.06 2.58 16.68
CA GLU A 297 -13.98 3.25 15.76
C GLU A 297 -14.90 2.27 15.05
N LYS A 298 -14.35 1.16 14.52
CA LYS A 298 -15.14 0.15 13.79
C LYS A 298 -16.11 -0.63 14.65
N THR A 299 -15.76 -0.86 15.92
CA THR A 299 -16.58 -1.66 16.84
C THR A 299 -17.51 -0.82 17.72
N GLY A 300 -17.29 0.50 17.79
CA GLY A 300 -17.97 1.39 18.71
C GLY A 300 -17.55 1.23 20.18
N HIS A 301 -16.47 0.47 20.45
CA HIS A 301 -15.99 0.19 21.81
C HIS A 301 -14.62 0.85 22.04
N ALA A 302 -14.55 1.78 22.99
CA ALA A 302 -13.30 2.42 23.39
C ALA A 302 -12.51 1.49 24.31
N ILE A 303 -11.54 0.77 23.75
CA ILE A 303 -10.63 -0.11 24.46
C ILE A 303 -9.21 0.41 24.29
N ALA A 304 -8.51 0.69 25.39
CA ALA A 304 -7.11 1.10 25.40
C ALA A 304 -6.19 -0.11 25.62
N PHE A 305 -4.97 -0.05 25.12
CA PHE A 305 -3.95 -1.05 25.44
C PHE A 305 -3.27 -0.68 26.78
N ALA A 306 -3.01 -1.66 27.64
CA ALA A 306 -2.31 -1.39 28.90
C ALA A 306 -0.90 -0.85 28.59
N PRO A 307 -0.48 0.32 29.11
CA PRO A 307 0.76 0.99 28.70
C PRO A 307 2.01 0.10 28.82
N GLU A 308 2.17 -0.55 29.97
CA GLU A 308 3.29 -1.47 30.21
C GLU A 308 3.32 -2.68 29.28
N ALA A 309 2.17 -3.18 28.87
CA ALA A 309 2.07 -4.27 27.92
C ALA A 309 2.37 -3.79 26.50
N ALA A 310 1.96 -2.55 26.16
CA ALA A 310 2.26 -1.93 24.88
C ALA A 310 3.77 -1.68 24.71
N GLU A 311 4.42 -1.12 25.72
CA GLU A 311 5.88 -0.89 25.73
C GLU A 311 6.65 -2.20 25.56
N ARG A 312 6.34 -3.21 26.39
CA ARG A 312 6.99 -4.54 26.28
C ARG A 312 6.81 -5.18 24.89
N LEU A 313 5.65 -4.99 24.26
CA LEU A 313 5.42 -5.54 22.93
C LEU A 313 6.14 -4.72 21.85
N ALA A 314 6.24 -3.41 22.03
CA ALA A 314 6.97 -2.54 21.12
C ALA A 314 8.47 -2.85 21.09
N ASP A 315 9.06 -3.20 22.24
CA ASP A 315 10.47 -3.57 22.37
C ASP A 315 10.81 -4.94 21.77
N ARG A 316 9.81 -5.77 21.45
CA ARG A 316 10.00 -7.10 20.83
C ARG A 316 10.34 -6.95 19.33
N MET A 317 11.59 -6.64 19.02
CA MET A 317 12.09 -6.50 17.66
C MET A 317 12.09 -7.81 16.86
N ASP A 318 12.00 -8.96 17.52
CA ASP A 318 11.83 -10.28 16.94
C ASP A 318 10.40 -10.53 16.39
N VAL A 319 9.44 -9.68 16.75
CA VAL A 319 8.05 -9.71 16.28
C VAL A 319 7.88 -8.74 15.11
N ASP A 320 7.55 -9.24 13.93
CA ASP A 320 7.25 -8.39 12.76
C ASP A 320 5.91 -7.63 12.91
N LEU A 321 5.65 -6.63 12.06
CA LEU A 321 4.41 -5.84 12.15
C LEU A 321 3.15 -6.65 11.86
N ARG A 322 3.22 -7.74 11.10
CA ARG A 322 2.07 -8.62 10.85
C ARG A 322 1.71 -9.42 12.11
N GLN A 323 2.74 -9.88 12.81
CA GLN A 323 2.57 -10.56 14.10
C GLN A 323 2.07 -9.58 15.15
N LEU A 324 2.65 -8.37 15.19
CA LEU A 324 2.23 -7.28 16.07
C LEU A 324 0.73 -6.96 15.89
N ASP A 325 0.27 -6.75 14.65
CA ASP A 325 -1.14 -6.49 14.35
C ASP A 325 -2.04 -7.61 14.85
N ARG A 326 -1.66 -8.88 14.60
CA ARG A 326 -2.42 -10.04 15.11
C ARG A 326 -2.51 -10.07 16.63
N MET A 327 -1.40 -9.79 17.33
CA MET A 327 -1.36 -9.77 18.80
C MET A 327 -2.21 -8.64 19.36
N VAL A 328 -2.16 -7.45 18.79
CA VAL A 328 -2.97 -6.31 19.20
C VAL A 328 -4.47 -6.59 18.99
N ARG A 329 -4.85 -7.13 17.84
CA ARG A 329 -6.23 -7.51 17.54
C ARG A 329 -6.75 -8.60 18.48
N ALA A 330 -5.93 -9.59 18.79
CA ALA A 330 -6.30 -10.66 19.73
C ALA A 330 -6.51 -10.09 21.15
N ALA A 331 -5.64 -9.19 21.61
CA ALA A 331 -5.79 -8.54 22.91
C ALA A 331 -7.05 -7.67 22.96
N PHE A 332 -7.35 -6.94 21.89
CA PHE A 332 -8.59 -6.15 21.76
C PHE A 332 -9.84 -7.05 21.84
N ALA A 333 -9.86 -8.15 21.07
CA ALA A 333 -10.97 -9.08 21.05
C ALA A 333 -11.25 -9.72 22.41
N MET A 334 -10.17 -10.09 23.14
CA MET A 334 -10.31 -10.62 24.50
C MET A 334 -10.87 -9.61 25.48
N ALA A 335 -10.42 -8.35 25.42
CA ALA A 335 -10.96 -7.29 26.26
C ALA A 335 -12.45 -7.03 25.94
N LEU A 336 -12.80 -7.03 24.66
CA LEU A 336 -14.18 -6.87 24.21
C LEU A 336 -15.09 -7.99 24.73
N GLN A 337 -14.64 -9.25 24.67
CA GLN A 337 -15.37 -10.40 25.19
C GLN A 337 -15.55 -10.35 26.72
N ALA A 338 -14.53 -9.84 27.44
CA ALA A 338 -14.58 -9.69 28.89
C ALA A 338 -15.37 -8.46 29.37
N GLY A 339 -15.76 -7.55 28.45
CA GLY A 339 -16.34 -6.26 28.79
C GLY A 339 -15.34 -5.28 29.40
N ASP A 340 -14.04 -5.55 29.23
CA ASP A 340 -12.96 -4.73 29.75
C ASP A 340 -12.69 -3.53 28.86
N LYS A 341 -12.34 -2.39 29.44
CA LYS A 341 -11.91 -1.18 28.72
C LYS A 341 -10.40 -1.16 28.44
N VAL A 342 -9.66 -2.16 28.94
CA VAL A 342 -8.20 -2.23 28.81
C VAL A 342 -7.78 -3.59 28.27
N ALA A 343 -7.19 -3.58 27.08
CA ALA A 343 -6.58 -4.78 26.49
C ALA A 343 -5.24 -5.07 27.14
N ARG A 344 -4.99 -6.34 27.48
CA ARG A 344 -3.75 -6.84 28.10
C ARG A 344 -3.22 -8.01 27.29
N LEU A 345 -1.91 -8.17 27.24
CA LEU A 345 -1.32 -9.42 26.75
C LEU A 345 -1.53 -10.52 27.78
N LYS A 346 -1.99 -11.68 27.32
CA LYS A 346 -2.00 -12.86 28.21
C LYS A 346 -0.56 -13.26 28.53
N THR A 347 -0.30 -13.58 29.79
CA THR A 347 0.94 -14.21 30.23
C THR A 347 1.11 -15.58 29.54
N PRO A 348 2.36 -16.02 29.22
CA PRO A 348 2.59 -17.35 28.66
C PRO A 348 2.00 -18.43 29.55
N GLY A 349 1.09 -19.26 29.01
CA GLY A 349 0.48 -20.38 29.73
C GLY A 349 -1.04 -20.53 29.60
N ALA A 350 -1.78 -19.52 29.17
CA ALA A 350 -3.22 -19.61 28.98
C ALA A 350 -3.58 -19.86 27.51
N ILE A 351 -4.04 -21.04 27.17
CA ILE A 351 -4.61 -21.40 25.87
C ILE A 351 -5.98 -20.71 25.77
N GLY A 352 -6.12 -19.71 24.86
CA GLY A 352 -7.41 -19.11 24.54
C GLY A 352 -8.14 -19.89 23.43
N PRO A 353 -9.46 -19.70 23.23
CA PRO A 353 -10.27 -20.44 22.27
C PRO A 353 -9.96 -20.19 20.78
N VAL A 354 -8.98 -19.38 20.46
CA VAL A 354 -8.53 -19.08 19.09
C VAL A 354 -7.12 -19.62 18.95
N GLY A 355 -6.93 -20.91 18.82
CA GLY A 355 -5.78 -21.68 18.29
C GLY A 355 -4.36 -21.08 18.34
N PHE A 356 -4.08 -20.06 19.11
CA PHE A 356 -2.79 -19.40 19.23
C PHE A 356 -2.08 -19.92 20.50
N SER A 357 -1.12 -20.84 20.31
CA SER A 357 -0.24 -21.28 21.38
C SER A 357 0.82 -20.21 21.62
N LEU A 358 0.84 -19.64 22.83
CA LEU A 358 1.91 -18.74 23.28
C LEU A 358 3.28 -19.46 23.48
N ARG A 359 3.39 -20.76 23.15
CA ARG A 359 4.68 -21.44 23.09
C ARG A 359 5.63 -20.84 22.04
N ASP A 360 5.05 -20.26 20.97
CA ASP A 360 5.85 -19.58 19.94
C ASP A 360 6.33 -18.18 20.37
N TRP A 361 5.98 -17.76 21.59
CA TRP A 361 6.32 -16.45 22.13
C TRP A 361 7.49 -16.43 23.12
N ALA A 362 7.94 -17.60 23.59
CA ALA A 362 9.11 -17.70 24.44
C ALA A 362 10.40 -17.60 23.57
N PRO A 363 11.41 -16.78 23.95
CA PRO A 363 12.70 -16.85 23.30
C PRO A 363 13.22 -18.27 23.48
N GLN A 364 13.69 -18.90 22.39
CA GLN A 364 14.46 -20.14 22.48
C GLN A 364 15.70 -19.82 23.33
N GLN A 365 15.69 -20.23 24.58
CA GLN A 365 16.90 -20.25 25.39
C GLN A 365 17.87 -21.16 24.69
N GLY A 366 19.00 -20.58 24.23
CA GLY A 366 20.07 -21.34 23.61
C GLY A 366 20.49 -22.51 24.50
N GLN A 367 20.45 -23.72 23.95
CA GLN A 367 21.16 -24.83 24.54
C GLN A 367 22.64 -24.50 24.48
N PRO A 368 23.39 -24.59 25.58
CA PRO A 368 24.83 -24.58 25.52
C PRO A 368 25.33 -25.87 24.84
N CYS A 369 26.42 -25.71 24.07
CA CYS A 369 27.13 -26.79 23.38
C CYS A 369 27.48 -27.97 24.26
#